data_b96f235925225337f6913269651d46a6
#
_entry.id   b96f235925225337f6913269651d46a6
#
_cell.length_a   1.000
_cell.length_b   1.000
_cell.length_c   1.000
_cell.angle_alpha   90.00
_cell.angle_beta   90.00
_cell.angle_gamma   90.00
#
_symmetry.space_group_name_H-M   'P 1'
#
loop_
_entity.id
_entity.type
_entity.pdbx_description
1 polymer ?
#
loop_
_entity_poly.entity_id
_entity_poly.type
_entity_poly.pdbx_seq_one_letter_code
_entity_poly.pdbx_strand_id
1 'polypeptide(L)'
;MASLVAVILLRESMLRARLLRSDPSVIASTPALLAFAKPRGERLYRVHCSNCHGGRGLGDSGRGIPNLSDNDWLYGTGQVSDIEQVILYGIRSNNPKAWNLAAMPAYGTAQPGAQESKIPPLSPANIRDVVEFLFYSQGRNADTAAAARGRAIFAGVGGCYDCHSLDAKGDSSIGAPNLTDRITLYGDGSRNSLSMSISYGRAGMCPAWFGRLRPAEIRELAVFVYTLSHPERL
;
A
#
# COMPACT_ATOMS: atom_id res chain seq x y z
N MET A 1 22.49 40.84 -12.22
CA MET A 1 22.47 39.40 -11.84
C MET A 1 21.87 39.16 -10.46
N ALA A 2 22.22 39.90 -9.43
CA ALA A 2 21.65 39.77 -8.08
C ALA A 2 20.09 39.90 -8.04
N SER A 3 19.50 40.77 -8.83
CA SER A 3 18.05 40.99 -8.93
C SER A 3 17.29 39.74 -9.45
N LEU A 4 17.82 39.06 -10.48
CA LEU A 4 17.18 37.87 -11.05
C LEU A 4 17.19 36.68 -10.07
N VAL A 5 18.31 36.48 -9.36
CA VAL A 5 18.44 35.43 -8.34
C VAL A 5 17.45 35.68 -7.19
N ALA A 6 17.33 36.92 -6.74
CA ALA A 6 16.38 37.30 -5.68
C ALA A 6 14.92 37.02 -6.09
N VAL A 7 14.54 37.33 -7.34
CA VAL A 7 13.20 37.06 -7.88
C VAL A 7 12.93 35.54 -7.93
N ILE A 8 13.90 34.75 -8.36
CA ILE A 8 13.76 33.27 -8.42
C ILE A 8 13.57 32.71 -7.00
N LEU A 9 14.40 33.11 -6.04
CA LEU A 9 14.31 32.63 -4.65
C LEU A 9 12.97 33.04 -3.99
N LEU A 10 12.52 34.28 -4.24
CA LEU A 10 11.23 34.73 -3.76
C LEU A 10 10.08 33.91 -4.34
N ARG A 11 10.07 33.67 -5.64
CA ARG A 11 9.07 32.83 -6.31
C ARG A 11 9.06 31.39 -5.77
N GLU A 12 10.23 30.80 -5.56
CA GLU A 12 10.34 29.47 -4.94
C GLU A 12 9.79 29.43 -3.51
N SER A 13 10.12 30.45 -2.72
CA SER A 13 9.60 30.57 -1.35
C SER A 13 8.08 30.70 -1.34
N MET A 14 7.51 31.53 -2.22
CA MET A 14 6.07 31.70 -2.36
C MET A 14 5.36 30.41 -2.78
N LEU A 15 5.91 29.68 -3.78
CA LEU A 15 5.33 28.41 -4.24
C LEU A 15 5.40 27.35 -3.15
N ARG A 16 6.49 27.28 -2.41
CA ARG A 16 6.62 26.34 -1.27
C ARG A 16 5.63 26.67 -0.15
N ALA A 17 5.49 27.95 0.19
CA ALA A 17 4.50 28.39 1.18
C ALA A 17 3.07 28.08 0.71
N ARG A 18 2.76 28.28 -0.58
CA ARG A 18 1.47 27.95 -1.17
C ARG A 18 1.23 26.43 -1.15
N LEU A 19 2.23 25.62 -1.51
CA LEU A 19 2.15 24.16 -1.49
C LEU A 19 1.78 23.65 -0.09
N LEU A 20 2.37 24.21 0.97
CA LEU A 20 2.10 23.80 2.35
C LEU A 20 0.73 24.26 2.87
N ARG A 21 0.23 25.42 2.42
CA ARG A 21 -1.07 25.95 2.84
C ARG A 21 -2.23 25.37 2.07
N SER A 22 -1.99 24.81 0.88
CA SER A 22 -3.02 24.20 0.07
C SER A 22 -3.47 22.87 0.68
N ASP A 23 -4.76 22.58 0.58
CA ASP A 23 -5.27 21.26 0.87
C ASP A 23 -4.58 20.26 -0.07
N PRO A 24 -4.06 19.11 0.43
CA PRO A 24 -3.43 18.09 -0.40
C PRO A 24 -4.30 17.62 -1.57
N SER A 25 -5.62 17.55 -1.37
CA SER A 25 -6.57 17.06 -2.37
C SER A 25 -6.64 17.94 -3.63
N VAL A 26 -6.37 19.25 -3.50
CA VAL A 26 -6.42 20.18 -4.65
C VAL A 26 -5.10 20.35 -5.38
N ILE A 27 -4.00 19.80 -4.86
CA ILE A 27 -2.66 19.98 -5.46
C ILE A 27 -2.61 19.32 -6.84
N ALA A 28 -3.19 18.12 -6.96
CA ALA A 28 -3.24 17.36 -8.21
C ALA A 28 -3.97 18.10 -9.36
N SER A 29 -4.89 19.01 -9.03
CA SER A 29 -5.63 19.84 -9.98
C SER A 29 -5.05 21.26 -10.13
N THR A 30 -3.91 21.55 -9.48
CA THR A 30 -3.24 22.86 -9.55
C THR A 30 -1.91 22.75 -10.29
N PRO A 31 -1.87 23.02 -11.63
CA PRO A 31 -0.69 22.76 -12.46
C PRO A 31 0.60 23.42 -11.96
N ALA A 32 0.51 24.66 -11.44
CA ALA A 32 1.66 25.38 -10.92
C ALA A 32 2.29 24.69 -9.69
N LEU A 33 1.47 24.12 -8.79
CA LEU A 33 1.95 23.39 -7.62
C LEU A 33 2.49 22.03 -8.01
N LEU A 34 1.83 21.34 -8.93
CA LEU A 34 2.28 20.06 -9.46
C LEU A 34 3.66 20.20 -10.14
N ALA A 35 3.81 21.17 -11.06
CA ALA A 35 5.07 21.45 -11.74
C ALA A 35 6.20 21.87 -10.77
N PHE A 36 5.84 22.55 -9.67
CA PHE A 36 6.81 22.93 -8.65
C PHE A 36 7.26 21.74 -7.80
N ALA A 37 6.33 20.93 -7.33
CA ALA A 37 6.59 19.87 -6.35
C ALA A 37 7.21 18.61 -6.99
N LYS A 38 6.75 18.19 -8.18
CA LYS A 38 7.15 16.94 -8.84
C LYS A 38 8.67 16.76 -8.96
N PRO A 39 9.47 17.67 -9.58
CA PRO A 39 10.91 17.45 -9.73
C PRO A 39 11.68 17.46 -8.41
N ARG A 40 11.12 18.08 -7.36
CA ARG A 40 11.67 18.09 -6.01
C ARG A 40 11.38 16.77 -5.31
N GLY A 41 10.14 16.31 -5.38
CA GLY A 41 9.71 15.01 -4.87
C GLY A 41 10.46 13.86 -5.52
N GLU A 42 10.72 13.93 -6.84
CA GLU A 42 11.49 12.92 -7.56
C GLU A 42 12.93 12.77 -7.01
N ARG A 43 13.60 13.89 -6.73
CA ARG A 43 14.94 13.84 -6.11
C ARG A 43 14.91 13.20 -4.73
N LEU A 44 13.91 13.55 -3.91
CA LEU A 44 13.73 12.96 -2.58
C LEU A 44 13.39 11.46 -2.67
N TYR A 45 12.53 11.09 -3.61
CA TYR A 45 12.17 9.70 -3.89
C TYR A 45 13.39 8.84 -4.23
N ARG A 46 14.26 9.33 -5.11
CA ARG A 46 15.49 8.61 -5.48
C ARG A 46 16.39 8.35 -4.28
N VAL A 47 16.45 9.27 -3.32
CA VAL A 47 17.31 9.15 -2.15
C VAL A 47 16.69 8.26 -1.07
N HIS A 48 15.38 8.35 -0.85
CA HIS A 48 14.74 7.79 0.34
C HIS A 48 13.84 6.59 0.07
N CYS A 49 13.31 6.45 -1.15
CA CYS A 49 12.24 5.49 -1.46
C CYS A 49 12.64 4.45 -2.50
N SER A 50 13.48 4.83 -3.47
CA SER A 50 13.80 4.00 -4.64
C SER A 50 14.53 2.69 -4.31
N ASN A 51 15.26 2.63 -3.18
CA ASN A 51 15.93 1.41 -2.73
C ASN A 51 14.97 0.25 -2.42
N CYS A 52 13.75 0.59 -1.99
CA CYS A 52 12.69 -0.39 -1.78
C CYS A 52 11.74 -0.44 -2.99
N HIS A 53 11.17 0.70 -3.38
CA HIS A 53 10.11 0.74 -4.39
C HIS A 53 10.61 0.75 -5.84
N GLY A 54 11.93 0.73 -6.06
CA GLY A 54 12.51 0.84 -7.41
C GLY A 54 12.49 2.26 -7.97
N GLY A 55 13.32 2.55 -8.97
CA GLY A 55 13.47 3.91 -9.52
C GLY A 55 12.21 4.46 -10.20
N ARG A 56 11.29 3.58 -10.63
CA ARG A 56 10.01 3.92 -11.27
C ARG A 56 8.79 3.59 -10.39
N GLY A 57 8.98 3.19 -9.15
CA GLY A 57 7.90 2.85 -8.25
C GLY A 57 7.26 1.48 -8.47
N LEU A 58 7.86 0.59 -9.25
CA LEU A 58 7.28 -0.71 -9.62
C LEU A 58 7.20 -1.72 -8.46
N GLY A 59 7.81 -1.41 -7.32
CA GLY A 59 7.85 -2.30 -6.17
C GLY A 59 8.68 -3.56 -6.38
N ASP A 60 8.45 -4.53 -5.51
CA ASP A 60 9.10 -5.85 -5.53
C ASP A 60 8.19 -6.87 -4.82
N SER A 61 7.43 -7.64 -5.60
CA SER A 61 6.50 -8.64 -5.04
C SER A 61 7.23 -9.80 -4.34
N GLY A 62 8.48 -10.08 -4.67
CA GLY A 62 9.30 -11.06 -3.94
C GLY A 62 9.54 -10.65 -2.48
N ARG A 63 9.59 -9.35 -2.23
CA ARG A 63 9.79 -8.74 -0.91
C ARG A 63 8.50 -8.17 -0.29
N GLY A 64 7.37 -8.21 -1.00
CA GLY A 64 6.11 -7.61 -0.56
C GLY A 64 6.13 -6.08 -0.54
N ILE A 65 6.87 -5.48 -1.46
CA ILE A 65 6.95 -4.04 -1.61
C ILE A 65 5.98 -3.62 -2.73
N PRO A 66 4.95 -2.81 -2.42
CA PRO A 66 3.92 -2.47 -3.39
C PRO A 66 4.44 -1.65 -4.56
N ASN A 67 3.81 -1.85 -5.71
CA ASN A 67 3.91 -0.98 -6.87
C ASN A 67 3.21 0.35 -6.55
N LEU A 68 3.89 1.46 -6.77
CA LEU A 68 3.36 2.82 -6.55
C LEU A 68 2.96 3.49 -7.89
N SER A 69 3.09 2.77 -9.01
CA SER A 69 2.81 3.29 -10.33
C SER A 69 1.53 2.74 -10.96
N ASP A 70 0.80 1.90 -10.25
CA ASP A 70 -0.54 1.44 -10.63
C ASP A 70 -1.62 2.13 -9.77
N ASN A 71 -2.88 1.73 -9.97
CA ASN A 71 -4.03 2.25 -9.23
C ASN A 71 -4.50 1.31 -8.10
N ASP A 72 -3.69 0.32 -7.74
CA ASP A 72 -4.01 -0.60 -6.64
C ASP A 72 -3.39 -0.11 -5.33
N TRP A 73 -4.15 0.67 -4.59
CA TRP A 73 -3.70 1.28 -3.34
C TRP A 73 -4.08 0.42 -2.14
N LEU A 74 -3.07 -0.17 -1.50
CA LEU A 74 -3.24 -0.98 -0.31
C LEU A 74 -3.73 -0.16 0.91
N TYR A 75 -3.35 1.11 1.00
CA TYR A 75 -3.76 2.03 2.07
C TYR A 75 -4.32 3.31 1.47
N GLY A 76 -5.55 3.65 1.85
CA GLY A 76 -6.24 4.84 1.37
C GLY A 76 -6.69 4.73 -0.08
N THR A 77 -6.78 5.86 -0.74
CA THR A 77 -7.35 6.00 -2.10
C THR A 77 -6.31 6.39 -3.16
N GLY A 78 -5.04 6.50 -2.79
CA GLY A 78 -3.97 6.97 -3.67
C GLY A 78 -3.98 8.48 -3.92
N GLN A 79 -4.80 9.24 -3.20
CA GLN A 79 -4.77 10.70 -3.26
C GLN A 79 -3.53 11.24 -2.54
N VAL A 80 -3.11 12.46 -2.90
CA VAL A 80 -1.93 13.11 -2.30
C VAL A 80 -2.02 13.15 -0.76
N SER A 81 -3.23 13.35 -0.20
CA SER A 81 -3.47 13.33 1.24
C SER A 81 -3.12 12.00 1.90
N ASP A 82 -3.56 10.89 1.30
CA ASP A 82 -3.36 9.55 1.87
C ASP A 82 -1.89 9.13 1.76
N ILE A 83 -1.28 9.40 0.59
CA ILE A 83 0.14 9.17 0.37
C ILE A 83 0.98 9.97 1.37
N GLU A 84 0.62 11.24 1.62
CA GLU A 84 1.30 12.07 2.60
C GLU A 84 1.19 11.51 4.02
N GLN A 85 0.04 10.99 4.43
CA GLN A 85 -0.14 10.34 5.73
C GLN A 85 0.74 9.09 5.87
N VAL A 86 0.81 8.26 4.83
CA VAL A 86 1.70 7.08 4.82
C VAL A 86 3.16 7.50 4.92
N ILE A 87 3.61 8.54 4.20
CA ILE A 87 4.98 9.04 4.28
C ILE A 87 5.26 9.62 5.67
N LEU A 88 4.33 10.42 6.21
CA LEU A 88 4.49 11.03 7.54
C LEU A 88 4.68 9.98 8.63
N TYR A 89 3.76 9.04 8.72
CA TYR A 89 3.63 8.19 9.91
C TYR A 89 4.05 6.75 9.67
N GLY A 90 4.18 6.33 8.41
CA GLY A 90 4.55 4.97 8.04
C GLY A 90 3.43 3.95 8.21
N ILE A 91 3.78 2.70 7.91
CA ILE A 91 2.93 1.52 8.08
C ILE A 91 3.64 0.60 9.06
N ARG A 92 2.99 0.22 10.15
CA ARG A 92 3.57 -0.59 11.25
C ARG A 92 4.97 -0.10 11.68
N SER A 93 5.16 1.23 11.64
CA SER A 93 6.34 1.92 12.13
C SER A 93 6.22 2.16 13.64
N ASN A 94 7.29 2.67 14.25
CA ASN A 94 7.28 3.06 15.67
C ASN A 94 6.53 4.39 15.94
N ASN A 95 5.90 5.00 14.93
CA ASN A 95 5.13 6.21 15.10
C ASN A 95 3.73 5.86 15.66
N PRO A 96 3.23 6.53 16.72
CA PRO A 96 1.91 6.25 17.28
C PRO A 96 0.73 6.52 16.33
N LYS A 97 0.96 7.29 15.27
CA LYS A 97 -0.03 7.55 14.19
C LYS A 97 0.16 6.65 12.96
N ALA A 98 1.06 5.65 13.02
CA ALA A 98 1.28 4.73 11.91
C ALA A 98 0.00 3.95 11.58
N TRP A 99 -0.15 3.60 10.31
CA TRP A 99 -1.15 2.61 9.89
C TRP A 99 -0.78 1.25 10.48
N ASN A 100 -1.45 0.85 11.55
CA ASN A 100 -1.18 -0.38 12.30
C ASN A 100 -2.47 -1.04 12.79
N LEU A 101 -3.54 -0.98 11.97
CA LEU A 101 -4.86 -1.49 12.35
C LEU A 101 -4.98 -3.00 12.15
N ALA A 102 -4.27 -3.55 11.16
CA ALA A 102 -4.31 -4.98 10.86
C ALA A 102 -2.96 -5.52 10.40
N ALA A 103 -2.74 -6.80 10.67
CA ALA A 103 -1.70 -7.64 10.06
C ALA A 103 -2.34 -8.99 9.74
N MET A 104 -2.02 -9.56 8.59
CA MET A 104 -2.54 -10.87 8.21
C MET A 104 -1.91 -11.95 9.12
N PRO A 105 -2.69 -12.69 9.90
CA PRO A 105 -2.17 -13.74 10.77
C PRO A 105 -1.62 -14.92 9.97
N ALA A 106 -0.75 -15.72 10.59
CA ALA A 106 -0.27 -16.99 10.05
C ALA A 106 -1.25 -18.10 10.37
N TYR A 107 -1.91 -18.65 9.36
CA TYR A 107 -2.90 -19.70 9.52
C TYR A 107 -2.31 -21.11 9.53
N GLY A 108 -1.06 -21.29 9.10
CA GLY A 108 -0.39 -22.59 9.04
C GLY A 108 0.13 -23.11 10.38
N THR A 109 0.18 -22.25 11.41
CA THR A 109 0.69 -22.59 12.75
C THR A 109 -0.20 -21.96 13.82
N ALA A 110 -0.24 -22.58 15.01
CA ALA A 110 -0.85 -21.94 16.17
C ALA A 110 -0.09 -20.65 16.50
N GLN A 111 -0.81 -19.54 16.63
CA GLN A 111 -0.20 -18.27 16.99
C GLN A 111 0.32 -18.31 18.42
N PRO A 112 1.53 -17.78 18.73
CA PRO A 112 1.95 -17.55 20.10
C PRO A 112 0.93 -16.68 20.82
N GLY A 113 0.38 -17.15 21.93
CA GLY A 113 -0.73 -16.48 22.63
C GLY A 113 -2.13 -16.83 22.10
N ALA A 114 -2.27 -17.86 21.27
CA ALA A 114 -3.52 -18.31 20.63
C ALA A 114 -4.68 -18.63 21.61
N GLN A 115 -4.45 -18.66 22.92
CA GLN A 115 -5.55 -18.70 23.90
C GLN A 115 -6.43 -17.44 23.85
N GLU A 116 -5.92 -16.33 23.28
CA GLU A 116 -6.68 -15.10 23.03
C GLU A 116 -7.05 -14.92 21.55
N SER A 117 -6.41 -15.63 20.63
CA SER A 117 -6.72 -15.56 19.19
C SER A 117 -7.95 -16.41 18.89
N LYS A 118 -9.03 -15.77 18.43
CA LYS A 118 -10.25 -16.44 17.98
C LYS A 118 -10.10 -17.20 16.66
N ILE A 119 -8.93 -17.15 16.03
CA ILE A 119 -8.66 -17.74 14.71
C ILE A 119 -7.87 -19.02 14.91
N PRO A 120 -8.47 -20.21 14.71
CA PRO A 120 -7.76 -21.47 14.80
C PRO A 120 -6.83 -21.66 13.59
N PRO A 121 -5.74 -22.42 13.74
CA PRO A 121 -4.90 -22.77 12.60
C PRO A 121 -5.69 -23.60 11.57
N LEU A 122 -5.46 -23.34 10.30
CA LEU A 122 -6.05 -24.09 9.20
C LEU A 122 -5.16 -25.28 8.82
N SER A 123 -5.78 -26.42 8.53
CA SER A 123 -5.07 -27.56 7.96
C SER A 123 -4.51 -27.20 6.57
N PRO A 124 -3.44 -27.88 6.10
CA PRO A 124 -2.95 -27.71 4.73
C PRO A 124 -4.02 -27.95 3.66
N ALA A 125 -4.99 -28.84 3.91
CA ALA A 125 -6.13 -29.05 3.01
C ALA A 125 -7.04 -27.82 2.97
N ASN A 126 -7.39 -27.25 4.12
CA ASN A 126 -8.21 -26.04 4.20
C ASN A 126 -7.54 -24.84 3.53
N ILE A 127 -6.22 -24.68 3.69
CA ILE A 127 -5.46 -23.63 3.00
C ILE A 127 -5.54 -23.83 1.48
N ARG A 128 -5.38 -25.05 0.97
CA ARG A 128 -5.54 -25.33 -0.46
C ARG A 128 -6.96 -25.01 -0.96
N ASP A 129 -7.99 -25.36 -0.21
CA ASP A 129 -9.37 -25.03 -0.56
C ASP A 129 -9.59 -23.51 -0.63
N VAL A 130 -9.05 -22.73 0.32
CA VAL A 130 -9.09 -21.26 0.28
C VAL A 130 -8.34 -20.73 -0.94
N VAL A 131 -7.19 -21.27 -1.30
CA VAL A 131 -6.45 -20.87 -2.51
C VAL A 131 -7.29 -21.14 -3.78
N GLU A 132 -8.01 -22.27 -3.87
CA GLU A 132 -8.90 -22.53 -5.00
C GLU A 132 -10.07 -21.53 -5.05
N PHE A 133 -10.62 -21.11 -3.88
CA PHE A 133 -11.60 -20.03 -3.82
C PHE A 133 -11.03 -18.70 -4.36
N LEU A 134 -9.81 -18.33 -4.02
CA LEU A 134 -9.17 -17.12 -4.55
C LEU A 134 -8.96 -17.21 -6.06
N PHE A 135 -8.51 -18.36 -6.56
CA PHE A 135 -8.38 -18.59 -8.01
C PHE A 135 -9.73 -18.44 -8.72
N TYR A 136 -10.79 -19.02 -8.17
CA TYR A 136 -12.15 -18.90 -8.70
C TYR A 136 -12.59 -17.43 -8.72
N SER A 137 -12.40 -16.70 -7.63
CA SER A 137 -12.77 -15.29 -7.49
C SER A 137 -12.02 -14.37 -8.49
N GLN A 138 -10.82 -14.76 -8.90
CA GLN A 138 -10.00 -14.08 -9.91
C GLN A 138 -10.34 -14.49 -11.35
N GLY A 139 -11.36 -15.33 -11.57
CA GLY A 139 -11.70 -15.87 -12.89
C GLY A 139 -10.60 -16.76 -13.49
N ARG A 140 -9.80 -17.40 -12.64
CA ARG A 140 -8.73 -18.32 -13.03
C ARG A 140 -9.24 -19.76 -12.99
N ASN A 141 -8.51 -20.67 -13.66
CA ASN A 141 -8.85 -22.10 -13.62
C ASN A 141 -8.69 -22.65 -12.19
N ALA A 142 -9.79 -23.07 -11.58
CA ALA A 142 -9.89 -23.53 -10.20
C ALA A 142 -10.68 -24.86 -10.13
N ASP A 143 -10.37 -25.67 -9.12
CA ASP A 143 -11.25 -26.76 -8.69
C ASP A 143 -12.50 -26.14 -8.02
N THR A 144 -13.64 -26.22 -8.67
CA THR A 144 -14.88 -25.57 -8.22
C THR A 144 -15.42 -26.19 -6.92
N ALA A 145 -15.21 -27.47 -6.68
CA ALA A 145 -15.63 -28.15 -5.45
C ALA A 145 -14.75 -27.70 -4.27
N ALA A 146 -13.43 -27.62 -4.47
CA ALA A 146 -12.50 -27.07 -3.49
C ALA A 146 -12.75 -25.59 -3.25
N ALA A 147 -13.03 -24.80 -4.30
CA ALA A 147 -13.37 -23.38 -4.18
C ALA A 147 -14.63 -23.15 -3.35
N ALA A 148 -15.67 -24.00 -3.48
CA ALA A 148 -16.87 -23.90 -2.66
C ALA A 148 -16.57 -24.16 -1.17
N ARG A 149 -15.74 -25.16 -0.82
CA ARG A 149 -15.27 -25.40 0.54
C ARG A 149 -14.42 -24.22 1.05
N GLY A 150 -13.50 -23.74 0.19
CA GLY A 150 -12.64 -22.59 0.50
C GLY A 150 -13.43 -21.32 0.81
N ARG A 151 -14.52 -21.05 0.06
CA ARG A 151 -15.44 -19.95 0.36
C ARG A 151 -16.10 -20.09 1.74
N ALA A 152 -16.52 -21.29 2.11
CA ALA A 152 -17.10 -21.53 3.41
C ALA A 152 -16.09 -21.31 4.55
N ILE A 153 -14.82 -21.70 4.34
CA ILE A 153 -13.73 -21.44 5.30
C ILE A 153 -13.45 -19.93 5.38
N PHE A 154 -13.34 -19.26 4.24
CA PHE A 154 -13.05 -17.81 4.12
C PHE A 154 -14.11 -16.97 4.85
N ALA A 155 -15.41 -17.29 4.65
CA ALA A 155 -16.55 -16.59 5.26
C ALA A 155 -16.93 -17.11 6.65
N GLY A 156 -16.26 -18.13 7.15
CA GLY A 156 -16.58 -18.78 8.43
C GLY A 156 -15.35 -18.91 9.33
N VAL A 157 -14.95 -20.16 9.62
CA VAL A 157 -13.91 -20.47 10.60
C VAL A 157 -12.55 -19.82 10.34
N GLY A 158 -12.22 -19.51 9.07
CA GLY A 158 -11.00 -18.80 8.71
C GLY A 158 -11.00 -17.32 9.09
N GLY A 159 -12.18 -16.69 9.23
CA GLY A 159 -12.29 -15.26 9.58
C GLY A 159 -11.63 -14.30 8.55
N CYS A 160 -11.36 -14.79 7.34
CA CYS A 160 -10.66 -13.98 6.31
C CYS A 160 -11.48 -12.74 5.91
N TYR A 161 -12.82 -12.89 5.94
CA TYR A 161 -13.78 -11.83 5.59
C TYR A 161 -13.70 -10.61 6.54
N ASP A 162 -13.21 -10.75 7.75
CA ASP A 162 -13.09 -9.65 8.72
C ASP A 162 -12.18 -8.52 8.20
N CYS A 163 -11.17 -8.90 7.40
CA CYS A 163 -10.26 -7.95 6.75
C CYS A 163 -10.55 -7.82 5.24
N HIS A 164 -10.84 -8.95 4.57
CA HIS A 164 -10.95 -8.97 3.11
C HIS A 164 -12.39 -8.81 2.59
N SER A 165 -13.37 -8.58 3.46
CA SER A 165 -14.80 -8.49 3.14
C SER A 165 -15.37 -9.83 2.61
N LEU A 166 -16.69 -10.01 2.65
CA LEU A 166 -17.35 -11.24 2.17
C LEU A 166 -17.22 -11.44 0.66
N ASP A 167 -17.02 -10.38 -0.10
CA ASP A 167 -16.79 -10.39 -1.56
C ASP A 167 -15.30 -10.46 -1.92
N ALA A 168 -14.43 -10.58 -0.94
CA ALA A 168 -12.97 -10.66 -1.06
C ALA A 168 -12.31 -9.41 -1.70
N LYS A 169 -12.98 -8.25 -1.70
CA LYS A 169 -12.42 -7.00 -2.28
C LYS A 169 -11.49 -6.23 -1.35
N GLY A 170 -11.34 -6.71 -0.11
CA GLY A 170 -10.45 -6.08 0.86
C GLY A 170 -11.02 -4.82 1.51
N ASP A 171 -10.14 -4.12 2.22
CA ASP A 171 -10.44 -2.86 2.88
C ASP A 171 -9.16 -2.00 2.96
N SER A 172 -9.09 -0.96 2.14
CA SER A 172 -7.94 -0.05 2.11
C SER A 172 -7.81 0.83 3.36
N SER A 173 -8.83 0.89 4.22
CA SER A 173 -8.75 1.60 5.50
C SER A 173 -7.86 0.89 6.52
N ILE A 174 -7.68 -0.42 6.37
CA ILE A 174 -6.83 -1.25 7.24
C ILE A 174 -5.65 -1.89 6.50
N GLY A 175 -5.56 -1.69 5.19
CA GLY A 175 -4.49 -2.25 4.34
C GLY A 175 -4.70 -3.72 4.00
N ALA A 176 -5.95 -4.17 3.88
CA ALA A 176 -6.30 -5.49 3.40
C ALA A 176 -6.53 -5.43 1.87
N PRO A 177 -5.73 -6.14 1.05
CA PRO A 177 -5.82 -6.06 -0.41
C PRO A 177 -7.09 -6.68 -0.96
N ASN A 178 -7.49 -6.21 -2.15
CA ASN A 178 -8.43 -6.89 -3.01
C ASN A 178 -7.86 -8.24 -3.46
N LEU A 179 -8.60 -9.31 -3.26
CA LEU A 179 -8.18 -10.68 -3.60
C LEU A 179 -8.88 -11.19 -4.88
N THR A 180 -9.73 -10.37 -5.50
CA THR A 180 -10.50 -10.77 -6.70
C THR A 180 -9.83 -10.35 -8.02
N ASP A 181 -8.81 -9.51 -7.96
CA ASP A 181 -7.97 -9.17 -9.11
C ASP A 181 -6.73 -10.08 -9.19
N ARG A 182 -5.86 -9.79 -10.16
CA ARG A 182 -4.61 -10.53 -10.36
C ARG A 182 -3.37 -9.79 -9.86
N ILE A 183 -3.57 -8.70 -9.14
CA ILE A 183 -2.47 -7.94 -8.57
C ILE A 183 -1.99 -8.68 -7.31
N THR A 184 -0.70 -8.97 -7.26
CA THR A 184 -0.13 -9.77 -6.18
C THR A 184 0.96 -8.99 -5.46
N LEU A 185 0.68 -8.66 -4.20
CA LEU A 185 1.66 -7.96 -3.35
C LEU A 185 2.82 -8.86 -2.92
N TYR A 186 2.58 -10.18 -2.76
CA TYR A 186 3.60 -11.15 -2.34
C TYR A 186 3.68 -12.33 -3.31
N GLY A 187 4.86 -12.51 -3.90
CA GLY A 187 5.15 -13.61 -4.81
C GLY A 187 4.60 -13.41 -6.23
N ASP A 188 4.34 -14.50 -6.92
CA ASP A 188 3.97 -14.53 -8.33
C ASP A 188 2.46 -14.80 -8.58
N GLY A 189 1.66 -14.84 -7.52
CA GLY A 189 0.23 -15.17 -7.60
C GLY A 189 -0.05 -16.66 -7.91
N SER A 190 0.95 -17.54 -7.87
CA SER A 190 0.75 -18.98 -7.97
C SER A 190 0.03 -19.54 -6.75
N ARG A 191 -0.51 -20.76 -6.88
CA ARG A 191 -1.10 -21.50 -5.74
C ARG A 191 -0.11 -21.62 -4.59
N ASN A 192 1.17 -21.84 -4.90
CA ASN A 192 2.20 -21.94 -3.89
C ASN A 192 2.42 -20.60 -3.15
N SER A 193 2.55 -19.47 -3.87
CA SER A 193 2.77 -18.18 -3.24
C SER A 193 1.58 -17.71 -2.40
N LEU A 194 0.34 -18.01 -2.84
CA LEU A 194 -0.87 -17.75 -2.04
C LEU A 194 -0.94 -18.65 -0.81
N SER A 195 -0.64 -19.96 -0.94
CA SER A 195 -0.53 -20.87 0.20
C SER A 195 0.50 -20.40 1.22
N MET A 196 1.66 -19.94 0.77
CA MET A 196 2.70 -19.35 1.63
C MET A 196 2.20 -18.11 2.36
N SER A 197 1.47 -17.23 1.65
CA SER A 197 0.91 -16.02 2.26
C SER A 197 -0.10 -16.34 3.35
N ILE A 198 -0.98 -17.31 3.12
CA ILE A 198 -1.96 -17.76 4.12
C ILE A 198 -1.26 -18.48 5.27
N SER A 199 -0.32 -19.38 4.98
CA SER A 199 0.35 -20.18 6.01
C SER A 199 1.17 -19.33 6.99
N TYR A 200 1.89 -18.34 6.49
CA TYR A 200 2.85 -17.55 7.29
C TYR A 200 2.38 -16.15 7.65
N GLY A 201 1.23 -15.71 7.11
CA GLY A 201 0.75 -14.36 7.31
C GLY A 201 1.59 -13.29 6.59
N ARG A 202 1.14 -12.05 6.67
CA ARG A 202 1.82 -10.90 6.04
C ARG A 202 1.70 -9.64 6.90
N ALA A 203 2.84 -8.96 7.10
CA ALA A 203 2.91 -7.72 7.86
C ALA A 203 4.04 -6.84 7.31
N GLY A 204 3.83 -6.26 6.13
CA GLY A 204 4.80 -5.33 5.53
C GLY A 204 4.95 -4.04 6.37
N MET A 205 6.11 -3.41 6.33
CA MET A 205 6.42 -2.19 7.07
C MET A 205 6.91 -1.09 6.13
N CYS A 206 6.44 0.15 6.36
CA CYS A 206 7.01 1.36 5.75
C CYS A 206 7.46 2.31 6.87
N PRO A 207 8.68 2.86 6.83
CA PRO A 207 9.17 3.74 7.88
C PRO A 207 8.43 5.09 7.89
N ALA A 208 8.32 5.70 9.08
CA ALA A 208 7.84 7.07 9.23
C ALA A 208 8.95 8.07 8.88
N TRP A 209 8.57 9.14 8.20
CA TRP A 209 9.48 10.23 7.84
C TRP A 209 9.20 11.51 8.64
N PHE A 210 8.19 11.52 9.50
CA PHE A 210 7.93 12.61 10.44
C PHE A 210 9.17 12.88 11.29
N GLY A 211 9.57 14.15 11.37
CA GLY A 211 10.78 14.58 12.09
C GLY A 211 12.11 14.27 11.39
N ARG A 212 12.11 13.51 10.29
CA ARG A 212 13.29 13.19 9.47
C ARG A 212 13.39 14.02 8.19
N LEU A 213 12.23 14.38 7.64
CA LEU A 213 12.10 15.28 6.50
C LEU A 213 11.27 16.49 6.91
N ARG A 214 11.52 17.62 6.26
CA ARG A 214 10.73 18.84 6.46
C ARG A 214 9.32 18.67 5.89
N PRO A 215 8.30 19.36 6.42
CA PRO A 215 6.92 19.24 5.94
C PRO A 215 6.77 19.47 4.43
N ALA A 216 7.52 20.41 3.86
CA ALA A 216 7.51 20.66 2.41
C ALA A 216 8.08 19.48 1.62
N GLU A 217 9.11 18.82 2.09
CA GLU A 217 9.72 17.67 1.47
C GLU A 217 8.79 16.45 1.47
N ILE A 218 8.07 16.25 2.55
CA ILE A 218 7.04 15.20 2.65
C ILE A 218 5.93 15.45 1.63
N ARG A 219 5.45 16.70 1.54
CA ARG A 219 4.44 17.09 0.57
C ARG A 219 4.93 16.96 -0.89
N GLU A 220 6.17 17.37 -1.17
CA GLU A 220 6.81 17.22 -2.47
C GLU A 220 6.94 15.74 -2.86
N LEU A 221 7.30 14.86 -1.91
CA LEU A 221 7.34 13.40 -2.09
C LEU A 221 5.95 12.82 -2.39
N ALA A 222 4.94 13.20 -1.61
CA ALA A 222 3.57 12.70 -1.81
C ALA A 222 3.04 13.08 -3.20
N VAL A 223 3.31 14.30 -3.65
CA VAL A 223 2.96 14.76 -5.00
C VAL A 223 3.69 13.95 -6.07
N PHE A 224 4.98 13.68 -5.91
CA PHE A 224 5.71 12.86 -6.88
C PHE A 224 5.16 11.44 -6.94
N VAL A 225 4.96 10.78 -5.81
CA VAL A 225 4.38 9.41 -5.75
C VAL A 225 3.01 9.38 -6.41
N TYR A 226 2.15 10.37 -6.14
CA TYR A 226 0.87 10.51 -6.84
C TYR A 226 1.03 10.53 -8.37
N THR A 227 2.06 11.22 -8.91
CA THR A 227 2.27 11.30 -10.36
C THR A 227 2.76 10.00 -10.99
N LEU A 228 3.25 9.03 -10.21
CA LEU A 228 3.66 7.72 -10.73
C LEU A 228 2.46 6.92 -11.26
N SER A 229 1.32 6.97 -10.56
CA SER A 229 0.08 6.30 -10.96
C SER A 229 -0.86 7.16 -11.83
N HIS A 230 -0.53 8.45 -12.05
CA HIS A 230 -1.33 9.39 -12.84
C HIS A 230 -0.48 10.09 -13.92
N PRO A 231 0.11 9.35 -14.86
CA PRO A 231 1.00 9.93 -15.88
C PRO A 231 0.31 10.93 -16.82
N GLU A 232 -1.02 10.82 -16.99
CA GLU A 232 -1.82 11.72 -17.84
C GLU A 232 -2.01 13.13 -17.25
N ARG A 233 -1.65 13.34 -15.99
CA ARG A 233 -1.73 14.66 -15.31
C ARG A 233 -0.43 15.44 -15.33
N LEU A 234 0.46 15.09 -16.26
CA LEU A 234 1.81 15.67 -16.38
C LEU A 234 1.88 16.76 -17.46
#